data_fdd6b88c99737be8c607a68765c09f2a
#
_entry.id   fdd6b88c99737be8c607a68765c09f2a
#
_cell.length_a   1.000
_cell.length_b   1.000
_cell.length_c   1.000
_cell.angle_alpha   90.00
_cell.angle_beta   90.00
_cell.angle_gamma   90.00
#
_symmetry.space_group_name_H-M   'P 1'
#
loop_
_entity.id
_entity.type
_entity.pdbx_description
1 polymer ?
#
loop_
_entity_poly.entity_id
_entity_poly.type
_entity_poly.pdbx_seq_one_letter_code
_entity_poly.pdbx_strand_id
1 'polypeptide(L)'
;ALCFCVGEFKEISAKVATQVTEWETSEAGKTVAVSSADNVLINGTLVGGAVASAHVATIPWHGTGWRMEVYGRDGTLTASSQEMIQYGNITIHGARGGETKFVEVAIPDGLTHIPSEVPTGAPFNVAQIYRTLGQAINDGAKTEPDFDFAVDRHKLLVAMEQSSVAGGKSVAL
;
A
#
# COMPACT_ATOMS: atom_id res chain seq x y z
N ALA A 1 -2.72 -0.08 -1.30
CA ALA A 1 -2.48 -1.52 -1.15
C ALA A 1 -3.19 -2.08 0.09
N LEU A 2 -2.89 -1.61 1.32
CA LEU A 2 -3.42 -2.17 2.57
C LEU A 2 -4.94 -2.33 2.53
N CYS A 3 -5.69 -1.26 2.35
CA CYS A 3 -7.16 -1.30 2.33
C CYS A 3 -7.73 -2.21 1.24
N PHE A 4 -7.08 -2.31 0.10
CA PHE A 4 -7.49 -3.24 -0.96
C PHE A 4 -7.36 -4.72 -0.53
N CYS A 5 -6.32 -5.03 0.26
CA CYS A 5 -6.06 -6.41 0.69
C CYS A 5 -6.89 -6.83 1.90
N VAL A 6 -7.11 -5.92 2.87
CA VAL A 6 -7.67 -6.28 4.19
C VAL A 6 -8.93 -5.49 4.58
N GLY A 7 -9.40 -4.60 3.71
CA GLY A 7 -10.62 -3.81 3.92
C GLY A 7 -10.33 -2.40 4.45
N GLU A 8 -11.42 -1.62 4.55
CA GLU A 8 -11.37 -0.21 4.89
C GLU A 8 -11.23 0.00 6.40
N PHE A 9 -10.60 1.11 6.79
CA PHE A 9 -10.59 1.54 8.18
C PHE A 9 -11.96 2.09 8.58
N LYS A 10 -12.39 1.73 9.79
CA LYS A 10 -13.54 2.31 10.48
C LYS A 10 -13.12 3.56 11.26
N GLU A 11 -11.91 3.51 11.84
CA GLU A 11 -11.30 4.58 12.60
C GLU A 11 -9.78 4.45 12.56
N ILE A 12 -9.08 5.56 12.68
CA ILE A 12 -7.61 5.61 12.71
C ILE A 12 -7.09 6.58 13.76
N SER A 13 -5.88 6.29 14.24
CA SER A 13 -4.96 7.24 14.88
C SER A 13 -3.69 7.33 14.05
N ALA A 14 -3.16 8.53 13.88
CA ALA A 14 -2.01 8.74 13.02
C ALA A 14 -1.00 9.75 13.57
N LYS A 15 0.25 9.59 13.12
CA LYS A 15 1.31 10.59 13.24
C LYS A 15 1.86 10.85 11.84
N VAL A 16 1.77 12.10 11.41
CA VAL A 16 2.31 12.59 10.14
C VAL A 16 3.43 13.56 10.47
N ALA A 17 4.60 13.38 9.89
CA ALA A 17 5.77 14.20 10.19
C ALA A 17 6.67 14.39 8.96
N THR A 18 7.36 15.53 8.93
CA THR A 18 8.48 15.80 8.03
C THR A 18 9.76 15.77 8.86
N GLN A 19 10.61 14.77 8.68
CA GLN A 19 11.86 14.61 9.42
C GLN A 19 13.05 15.17 8.64
N VAL A 20 13.01 15.08 7.31
CA VAL A 20 14.04 15.62 6.42
C VAL A 20 13.50 16.90 5.78
N THR A 21 13.92 18.03 6.31
CA THR A 21 13.39 19.35 5.92
C THR A 21 14.10 19.99 4.73
N GLU A 22 15.20 19.40 4.26
CA GLU A 22 15.99 19.89 3.13
C GLU A 22 16.51 18.70 2.31
N TRP A 23 16.41 18.79 0.98
CA TRP A 23 16.95 17.78 0.06
C TRP A 23 17.82 18.46 -1.00
N GLU A 24 18.91 17.76 -1.39
CA GLU A 24 19.65 18.12 -2.60
C GLU A 24 18.93 17.62 -3.84
N THR A 25 18.74 18.51 -4.81
CA THR A 25 18.21 18.11 -6.12
C THR A 25 19.32 17.45 -6.93
N SER A 26 18.94 16.51 -7.82
CA SER A 26 19.87 15.87 -8.77
C SER A 26 20.47 16.88 -9.77
N GLU A 27 19.86 18.04 -9.94
CA GLU A 27 20.35 19.13 -10.77
C GLU A 27 21.25 20.03 -9.94
N ALA A 28 22.58 19.89 -10.12
CA ALA A 28 23.61 20.84 -9.68
C ALA A 28 23.72 21.11 -8.17
N GLY A 29 23.43 20.13 -7.31
CA GLY A 29 23.67 20.28 -5.86
C GLY A 29 22.87 21.40 -5.20
N LYS A 30 21.71 21.74 -5.73
CA LYS A 30 20.86 22.78 -5.16
C LYS A 30 20.01 22.20 -4.04
N THR A 31 20.16 22.73 -2.83
CA THR A 31 19.31 22.41 -1.69
C THR A 31 17.94 23.06 -1.84
N VAL A 32 16.88 22.29 -1.61
CA VAL A 32 15.50 22.76 -1.60
C VAL A 32 14.83 22.41 -0.26
N ALA A 33 13.99 23.31 0.23
CA ALA A 33 13.19 23.06 1.41
C ALA A 33 12.10 22.02 1.11
N VAL A 34 11.89 21.09 2.04
CA VAL A 34 10.88 20.02 1.97
C VAL A 34 9.83 20.26 3.05
N SER A 35 8.58 20.42 2.63
CA SER A 35 7.42 20.57 3.50
C SER A 35 6.48 19.36 3.46
N SER A 36 6.67 18.45 2.51
CA SER A 36 5.87 17.23 2.39
C SER A 36 6.24 16.25 3.50
N ALA A 37 5.23 15.56 4.04
CA ALA A 37 5.47 14.52 5.03
C ALA A 37 6.28 13.36 4.43
N ASP A 38 7.31 12.94 5.16
CA ASP A 38 8.18 11.82 4.82
C ASP A 38 8.00 10.60 5.74
N ASN A 39 7.24 10.79 6.83
CA ASN A 39 6.90 9.74 7.78
C ASN A 39 5.41 9.78 8.15
N VAL A 40 4.73 8.64 7.96
CA VAL A 40 3.33 8.45 8.32
C VAL A 40 3.17 7.14 9.07
N LEU A 41 2.79 7.22 10.35
CA LEU A 41 2.41 6.06 11.15
C LEU A 41 0.91 6.07 11.35
N ILE A 42 0.29 4.89 11.20
CA ILE A 42 -1.15 4.72 11.33
C ILE A 42 -1.39 3.47 12.18
N ASN A 43 -2.40 3.54 13.02
CA ASN A 43 -3.03 2.37 13.61
C ASN A 43 -4.55 2.58 13.65
N GLY A 44 -5.32 1.52 13.65
CA GLY A 44 -6.77 1.64 13.67
C GLY A 44 -7.50 0.31 13.61
N THR A 45 -8.82 0.41 13.57
CA THR A 45 -9.73 -0.72 13.44
C THR A 45 -10.33 -0.72 12.04
N LEU A 46 -10.31 -1.87 11.38
CA LEU A 46 -10.96 -2.06 10.08
C LEU A 46 -12.47 -2.26 10.27
N VAL A 47 -13.24 -2.00 9.21
CA VAL A 47 -14.70 -2.22 9.20
C VAL A 47 -15.05 -3.66 9.58
N GLY A 48 -14.23 -4.65 9.17
CA GLY A 48 -14.38 -6.06 9.55
C GLY A 48 -13.98 -6.39 11.00
N GLY A 49 -13.58 -5.42 11.82
CA GLY A 49 -13.20 -5.59 13.24
C GLY A 49 -11.74 -5.98 13.47
N ALA A 50 -10.95 -6.23 12.45
CA ALA A 50 -9.52 -6.47 12.60
C ALA A 50 -8.79 -5.17 12.99
N VAL A 51 -7.67 -5.29 13.72
CA VAL A 51 -6.77 -4.17 13.99
C VAL A 51 -5.64 -4.16 12.98
N ALA A 52 -5.24 -2.95 12.56
CA ALA A 52 -4.16 -2.79 11.59
C ALA A 52 -3.24 -1.64 12.00
N SER A 53 -1.97 -1.76 11.64
CA SER A 53 -0.99 -0.69 11.72
C SER A 53 -0.19 -0.60 10.43
N ALA A 54 0.24 0.60 10.08
CA ALA A 54 1.14 0.82 8.95
C ALA A 54 2.14 1.92 9.27
N HIS A 55 3.34 1.77 8.73
CA HIS A 55 4.36 2.79 8.72
C HIS A 55 4.86 2.98 7.30
N VAL A 56 4.73 4.19 6.79
CA VAL A 56 5.29 4.59 5.50
C VAL A 56 6.34 5.65 5.76
N ALA A 57 7.56 5.40 5.30
CA ALA A 57 8.65 6.36 5.37
C ALA A 57 9.29 6.50 3.98
N THR A 58 9.49 7.74 3.56
CA THR A 58 10.28 8.09 2.38
C THR A 58 11.57 8.73 2.85
N ILE A 59 12.68 8.04 2.68
CA ILE A 59 14.00 8.49 3.13
C ILE A 59 14.93 8.61 1.92
N PRO A 60 15.92 9.55 1.95
CA PRO A 60 16.84 9.75 0.82
C PRO A 60 17.90 8.64 0.69
N TRP A 61 17.90 7.65 1.57
CA TRP A 61 18.83 6.52 1.61
C TRP A 61 18.15 5.22 1.25
N HIS A 62 18.89 4.12 1.29
CA HIS A 62 18.35 2.79 1.01
C HIS A 62 17.27 2.38 2.02
N GLY A 63 16.08 2.13 1.54
CA GLY A 63 15.00 1.53 2.32
C GLY A 63 15.09 0.00 2.33
N THR A 64 14.33 -0.62 3.23
CA THR A 64 14.23 -2.08 3.34
C THR A 64 13.22 -2.70 2.38
N GLY A 65 12.61 -1.89 1.52
CA GLY A 65 11.53 -2.30 0.62
C GLY A 65 10.15 -2.22 1.27
N TRP A 66 9.22 -2.97 0.72
CA TRP A 66 7.84 -3.04 1.20
C TRP A 66 7.55 -4.41 1.83
N ARG A 67 6.80 -4.41 2.93
CA ARG A 67 6.36 -5.62 3.61
C ARG A 67 4.95 -5.46 4.16
N MET A 68 4.17 -6.53 4.09
CA MET A 68 2.87 -6.66 4.74
C MET A 68 2.77 -8.02 5.43
N GLU A 69 2.18 -8.03 6.60
CA GLU A 69 1.91 -9.24 7.38
C GLU A 69 0.43 -9.27 7.75
N VAL A 70 -0.20 -10.42 7.58
CA VAL A 70 -1.60 -10.64 7.92
C VAL A 70 -1.69 -11.85 8.84
N TYR A 71 -2.13 -11.63 10.07
CA TYR A 71 -2.31 -12.65 11.08
C TYR A 71 -3.78 -13.01 11.19
N GLY A 72 -4.14 -14.20 10.74
CA GLY A 72 -5.49 -14.73 10.78
C GLY A 72 -5.63 -15.83 11.83
N ARG A 73 -6.87 -16.24 12.07
CA ARG A 73 -7.18 -17.35 12.99
C ARG A 73 -6.54 -18.66 12.56
N ASP A 74 -6.49 -18.91 11.25
CA ASP A 74 -6.11 -20.21 10.68
C ASP A 74 -4.70 -20.20 10.08
N GLY A 75 -3.99 -19.06 10.18
CA GLY A 75 -2.64 -18.94 9.66
C GLY A 75 -2.16 -17.51 9.50
N THR A 76 -0.97 -17.35 8.97
CA THR A 76 -0.32 -16.08 8.72
C THR A 76 0.13 -16.02 7.27
N LEU A 77 -0.04 -14.84 6.65
CA LEU A 77 0.52 -14.51 5.35
C LEU A 77 1.51 -13.35 5.49
N THR A 78 2.60 -13.42 4.76
CA THR A 78 3.53 -12.28 4.58
C THR A 78 3.71 -12.02 3.09
N ALA A 79 3.73 -10.75 2.73
CA ALA A 79 4.06 -10.33 1.37
C ALA A 79 5.19 -9.29 1.45
N SER A 80 6.18 -9.40 0.58
CA SER A 80 7.32 -8.50 0.60
C SER A 80 7.86 -8.22 -0.80
N SER A 81 8.48 -7.07 -0.95
CA SER A 81 9.26 -6.66 -2.13
C SER A 81 10.48 -5.88 -1.68
N GLN A 82 11.59 -6.02 -2.38
CA GLN A 82 12.80 -5.21 -2.13
C GLN A 82 12.62 -3.74 -2.54
N GLU A 83 11.61 -3.47 -3.35
CA GLU A 83 11.25 -2.15 -3.85
C GLU A 83 9.87 -1.73 -3.32
N MET A 84 9.37 -0.60 -3.80
CA MET A 84 7.99 -0.20 -3.55
C MET A 84 7.04 -1.19 -4.24
N ILE A 85 5.88 -1.43 -3.60
CA ILE A 85 4.89 -2.41 -4.07
C ILE A 85 4.48 -2.25 -5.55
N GLN A 86 4.51 -1.03 -6.08
CA GLN A 86 4.12 -0.74 -7.46
C GLN A 86 5.24 -0.99 -8.49
N TYR A 87 6.49 -1.18 -8.05
CA TYR A 87 7.64 -1.35 -8.95
C TYR A 87 8.28 -2.72 -8.85
N GLY A 88 8.28 -3.31 -7.67
CA GLY A 88 8.97 -4.56 -7.40
C GLY A 88 8.13 -5.81 -7.63
N ASN A 89 8.82 -6.93 -7.71
CA ASN A 89 8.21 -8.24 -7.65
C ASN A 89 7.83 -8.55 -6.21
N ILE A 90 6.64 -9.09 -6.00
CA ILE A 90 6.12 -9.46 -4.69
C ILE A 90 6.30 -10.95 -4.48
N THR A 91 6.89 -11.33 -3.36
CA THR A 91 6.94 -12.71 -2.88
C THR A 91 5.97 -12.88 -1.73
N ILE A 92 5.16 -13.94 -1.78
CA ILE A 92 4.18 -14.25 -0.74
C ILE A 92 4.62 -15.54 -0.04
N HIS A 93 4.60 -15.52 1.30
CA HIS A 93 4.81 -16.71 2.12
C HIS A 93 3.63 -16.89 3.05
N GLY A 94 3.31 -18.13 3.35
CA GLY A 94 2.24 -18.48 4.27
C GLY A 94 2.61 -19.62 5.20
N ALA A 95 1.96 -19.64 6.36
CA ALA A 95 1.95 -20.77 7.28
C ALA A 95 0.56 -20.94 7.84
N ARG A 96 0.00 -22.14 7.84
CA ARG A 96 -1.27 -22.48 8.48
C ARG A 96 -1.06 -22.89 9.93
N GLY A 97 -2.12 -22.87 10.72
CA GLY A 97 -2.08 -23.30 12.10
C GLY A 97 -1.50 -24.72 12.23
N GLY A 98 -0.51 -24.88 13.12
CA GLY A 98 0.22 -26.14 13.29
C GLY A 98 1.47 -26.31 12.42
N GLU A 99 1.65 -25.50 11.38
CA GLU A 99 2.88 -25.48 10.59
C GLU A 99 3.99 -24.69 11.32
N THR A 100 5.22 -25.18 11.24
CA THR A 100 6.38 -24.58 11.93
C THR A 100 7.25 -23.73 11.01
N LYS A 101 6.93 -23.69 9.70
CA LYS A 101 7.70 -22.96 8.71
C LYS A 101 6.78 -22.24 7.73
N PHE A 102 7.18 -21.06 7.34
CA PHE A 102 6.61 -20.38 6.19
C PHE A 102 7.04 -21.06 4.90
N VAL A 103 6.10 -21.23 3.98
CA VAL A 103 6.35 -21.71 2.62
C VAL A 103 5.94 -20.64 1.62
N GLU A 104 6.63 -20.58 0.49
CA GLU A 104 6.26 -19.67 -0.59
C GLU A 104 4.90 -20.09 -1.17
N VAL A 105 4.03 -19.09 -1.33
CA VAL A 105 2.69 -19.25 -1.92
C VAL A 105 2.73 -18.73 -3.34
N ALA A 106 2.60 -19.61 -4.31
CA ALA A 106 2.56 -19.22 -5.71
C ALA A 106 1.34 -18.34 -6.00
N ILE A 107 1.54 -17.31 -6.83
CA ILE A 107 0.44 -16.50 -7.35
C ILE A 107 -0.28 -17.32 -8.41
N PRO A 108 -1.60 -17.54 -8.30
CA PRO A 108 -2.35 -18.29 -9.30
C PRO A 108 -2.30 -17.65 -10.70
N ASP A 109 -2.09 -18.44 -11.74
CA ASP A 109 -2.00 -17.96 -13.12
C ASP A 109 -3.25 -17.17 -13.56
N GLY A 110 -4.44 -17.52 -13.04
CA GLY A 110 -5.68 -16.82 -13.31
C GLY A 110 -5.77 -15.37 -12.81
N LEU A 111 -4.80 -14.92 -12.02
CA LEU A 111 -4.69 -13.52 -11.57
C LEU A 111 -3.78 -12.69 -12.48
N THR A 112 -3.12 -13.33 -13.44
CA THR A 112 -2.24 -12.67 -14.40
C THR A 112 -2.93 -12.62 -15.75
N HIS A 113 -3.35 -11.43 -16.17
CA HIS A 113 -4.09 -11.23 -17.40
C HIS A 113 -3.27 -10.55 -18.50
N ILE A 114 -1.97 -10.38 -18.27
CA ILE A 114 -1.07 -9.66 -19.16
C ILE A 114 -0.20 -10.66 -19.94
N PRO A 115 0.03 -10.42 -21.24
CA PRO A 115 0.93 -11.24 -22.04
C PRO A 115 2.33 -11.34 -21.42
N SER A 116 2.95 -12.51 -21.54
CA SER A 116 4.28 -12.80 -20.97
C SER A 116 5.41 -11.93 -21.52
N GLU A 117 5.19 -11.27 -22.67
CA GLU A 117 6.12 -10.36 -23.32
C GLU A 117 6.21 -9.01 -22.60
N VAL A 118 5.26 -8.67 -21.74
CA VAL A 118 5.31 -7.44 -20.95
C VAL A 118 6.31 -7.62 -19.81
N PRO A 119 7.32 -6.75 -19.69
CA PRO A 119 8.31 -6.85 -18.61
C PRO A 119 7.65 -6.79 -17.24
N THR A 120 8.19 -7.54 -16.28
CA THR A 120 7.75 -7.51 -14.89
C THR A 120 7.98 -6.14 -14.22
N GLY A 121 7.38 -5.91 -13.07
CA GLY A 121 7.50 -4.65 -12.32
C GLY A 121 6.50 -3.59 -12.76
N ALA A 122 6.92 -2.33 -12.85
CA ALA A 122 6.03 -1.21 -13.14
C ALA A 122 5.26 -1.34 -14.47
N PRO A 123 5.87 -1.75 -15.61
CA PRO A 123 5.13 -1.94 -16.85
C PRO A 123 4.02 -2.97 -16.72
N PHE A 124 4.28 -4.07 -16.05
CA PHE A 124 3.31 -5.13 -15.80
C PHE A 124 2.11 -4.62 -14.99
N ASN A 125 2.36 -3.91 -13.89
CA ASN A 125 1.32 -3.39 -13.02
C ASN A 125 0.44 -2.35 -13.74
N VAL A 126 1.04 -1.48 -14.54
CA VAL A 126 0.31 -0.51 -15.37
C VAL A 126 -0.53 -1.21 -16.43
N ALA A 127 0.03 -2.23 -17.11
CA ALA A 127 -0.68 -3.00 -18.12
C ALA A 127 -1.91 -3.74 -17.54
N GLN A 128 -1.83 -4.24 -16.29
CA GLN A 128 -2.97 -4.86 -15.59
C GLN A 128 -4.14 -3.86 -15.44
N ILE A 129 -3.85 -2.62 -15.04
CA ILE A 129 -4.88 -1.59 -14.90
C ILE A 129 -5.50 -1.23 -16.25
N TYR A 130 -4.69 -1.05 -17.30
CA TYR A 130 -5.19 -0.78 -18.65
C TYR A 130 -6.05 -1.93 -19.19
N ARG A 131 -5.68 -3.17 -18.91
CA ARG A 131 -6.49 -4.31 -19.31
C ARG A 131 -7.85 -4.32 -18.59
N THR A 132 -7.85 -4.08 -17.27
CA THR A 132 -9.09 -3.98 -16.48
C THR A 132 -9.99 -2.87 -17.02
N LEU A 133 -9.44 -1.71 -17.33
CA LEU A 133 -10.17 -0.59 -17.94
C LEU A 133 -10.74 -0.97 -19.32
N GLY A 134 -9.89 -1.57 -20.18
CA GLY A 134 -10.33 -2.00 -21.53
C GLY A 134 -11.45 -3.04 -21.46
N GLN A 135 -11.37 -3.99 -20.54
CA GLN A 135 -12.43 -4.98 -20.30
C GLN A 135 -13.72 -4.31 -19.86
N ALA A 136 -13.66 -3.40 -18.87
CA ALA A 136 -14.82 -2.69 -18.37
C ALA A 136 -15.51 -1.84 -19.48
N ILE A 137 -14.74 -1.20 -20.35
CA ILE A 137 -15.28 -0.45 -21.50
C ILE A 137 -16.02 -1.39 -22.46
N ASN A 138 -15.43 -2.53 -22.78
CA ASN A 138 -16.05 -3.50 -23.71
C ASN A 138 -17.35 -4.10 -23.14
N ASP A 139 -17.38 -4.33 -21.83
CA ASP A 139 -18.50 -4.96 -21.17
C ASP A 139 -19.58 -3.94 -20.72
N GLY A 140 -19.32 -2.63 -20.89
CA GLY A 140 -20.19 -1.56 -20.39
C GLY A 140 -20.28 -1.55 -18.85
N ALA A 141 -19.26 -2.07 -18.16
CA ALA A 141 -19.19 -2.20 -16.71
C ALA A 141 -18.43 -1.03 -16.08
N LYS A 142 -18.62 -0.85 -14.77
CA LYS A 142 -17.74 0.03 -13.97
C LYS A 142 -16.37 -0.63 -13.82
N THR A 143 -15.33 0.17 -13.83
CA THR A 143 -13.97 -0.27 -13.51
C THR A 143 -13.61 0.10 -12.07
N GLU A 144 -12.79 -0.72 -11.41
CA GLU A 144 -12.16 -0.37 -10.17
C GLU A 144 -10.62 -0.48 -10.34
N PRO A 145 -9.84 0.49 -9.83
CA PRO A 145 -10.30 1.68 -9.07
C PRO A 145 -10.94 2.75 -9.97
N ASP A 146 -11.97 3.41 -9.47
CA ASP A 146 -12.63 4.55 -10.07
C ASP A 146 -12.41 5.85 -9.27
N PHE A 147 -13.13 6.95 -9.62
CA PHE A 147 -13.01 8.21 -8.89
C PHE A 147 -13.62 8.15 -7.49
N ASP A 148 -14.65 7.35 -7.26
CA ASP A 148 -15.24 7.18 -5.92
C ASP A 148 -14.23 6.50 -5.00
N PHE A 149 -13.52 5.48 -5.49
CA PHE A 149 -12.40 4.86 -4.78
C PHE A 149 -11.29 5.88 -4.46
N ALA A 150 -10.95 6.75 -5.40
CA ALA A 150 -9.95 7.79 -5.18
C ALA A 150 -10.40 8.79 -4.10
N VAL A 151 -11.68 9.20 -4.09
CA VAL A 151 -12.25 10.08 -3.06
C VAL A 151 -12.14 9.44 -1.68
N ASP A 152 -12.44 8.16 -1.54
CA ASP A 152 -12.33 7.48 -0.24
C ASP A 152 -10.88 7.38 0.24
N ARG A 153 -9.91 7.21 -0.68
CA ARG A 153 -8.48 7.30 -0.32
C ARG A 153 -8.11 8.70 0.18
N HIS A 154 -8.62 9.75 -0.44
CA HIS A 154 -8.38 11.12 0.02
C HIS A 154 -9.01 11.41 1.39
N LYS A 155 -10.22 10.90 1.66
CA LYS A 155 -10.82 10.99 3.01
C LYS A 155 -9.92 10.36 4.08
N LEU A 156 -9.34 9.19 3.79
CA LEU A 156 -8.39 8.54 4.70
C LEU A 156 -7.14 9.40 4.93
N LEU A 157 -6.56 10.01 3.89
CA LEU A 157 -5.41 10.92 4.03
C LEU A 157 -5.76 12.14 4.90
N VAL A 158 -6.92 12.77 4.67
CA VAL A 158 -7.40 13.89 5.49
C VAL A 158 -7.57 13.48 6.95
N ALA A 159 -8.13 12.30 7.22
CA ALA A 159 -8.29 11.78 8.57
C ALA A 159 -6.93 11.54 9.26
N MET A 160 -5.91 11.09 8.54
CA MET A 160 -4.54 10.95 9.07
C MET A 160 -3.99 12.30 9.53
N GLU A 161 -4.13 13.34 8.70
CA GLU A 161 -3.69 14.70 9.03
C GLU A 161 -4.44 15.26 10.24
N GLN A 162 -5.77 15.10 10.27
CA GLN A 162 -6.61 15.52 11.40
C GLN A 162 -6.21 14.84 12.70
N SER A 163 -6.00 13.52 12.67
CA SER A 163 -5.54 12.75 13.83
C SER A 163 -4.18 13.26 14.30
N SER A 164 -3.23 13.44 13.39
CA SER A 164 -1.88 13.90 13.71
C SER A 164 -1.89 15.29 14.37
N VAL A 165 -2.64 16.25 13.82
CA VAL A 165 -2.79 17.61 14.38
C VAL A 165 -3.46 17.56 15.75
N ALA A 166 -4.40 16.64 15.96
CA ALA A 166 -5.08 16.43 17.24
C ALA A 166 -4.24 15.62 18.26
N GLY A 167 -2.95 15.40 18.01
CA GLY A 167 -2.05 14.67 18.90
C GLY A 167 -2.25 13.15 18.90
N GLY A 168 -2.72 12.59 17.79
CA GLY A 168 -2.94 11.16 17.61
C GLY A 168 -4.32 10.68 18.11
N LYS A 169 -5.27 11.57 18.29
CA LYS A 169 -6.65 11.18 18.64
C LYS A 169 -7.27 10.38 17.50
N SER A 170 -8.09 9.37 17.88
CA SER A 170 -8.84 8.58 16.91
C SER A 170 -9.82 9.45 16.12
N VAL A 171 -9.87 9.21 14.81
CA VAL A 171 -10.80 9.83 13.85
C VAL A 171 -11.58 8.73 13.17
N ALA A 172 -12.92 8.84 13.18
CA ALA A 172 -13.81 7.94 12.44
C ALA A 172 -13.81 8.27 10.94
N LEU A 173 -14.00 7.25 10.09
CA LEU A 173 -14.06 7.34 8.64
C LEU A 173 -15.46 7.06 8.12
#